data_7d5db4db0ad50a79608f76b1e3a74e6e
#
_entry.id   7d5db4db0ad50a79608f76b1e3a74e6e
#
_cell.length_a   1.000
_cell.length_b   1.000
_cell.length_c   1.000
_cell.angle_alpha   90.00
_cell.angle_beta   90.00
_cell.angle_gamma   90.00
#
_symmetry.space_group_name_H-M   'P 1'
#
loop_
_entity.id
_entity.type
_entity.pdbx_description
1 polymer ?
#
loop_
_entity_poly.entity_id
_entity_poly.type
_entity_poly.pdbx_seq_one_letter_code
_entity_poly.pdbx_strand_id
1 'polypeptide(L)'
;QNFKANRRGYWSFWIFLFLFCLTLFAEFLCNDKPLYVQYKGQHYFPVFVNYPEEVFGGFLAVTDYRDPVISDEITRNGFALWPPIRFAPNTINLDLAVPAPAPPTFLLREEICKPVAEKKGGQGCRDLEWNWLGTDDGGRDVLARVIYGFRISVLFGLALAGISSVIGIAAGAVQGYFGGRIDLYMQRFIEIWSAIPTLYLLMILSNFFEPSFFILLFILLLFSWVSLVLSL
;
A
#
# COMPACT_ATOMS: atom_id res chain seq x y z
N GLN A 1 -14.71 -24.23 21.60
CA GLN A 1 -15.76 -24.71 20.71
C GLN A 1 -15.49 -24.29 19.27
N ASN A 2 -15.65 -25.24 18.43
CA ASN A 2 -15.24 -25.41 17.06
C ASN A 2 -15.42 -24.20 16.12
N PHE A 3 -14.37 -23.42 15.93
CA PHE A 3 -14.25 -22.46 14.81
C PHE A 3 -14.59 -23.12 13.44
N LYS A 4 -14.24 -24.40 13.27
CA LYS A 4 -14.60 -25.19 12.09
C LYS A 4 -16.12 -25.45 11.93
N ALA A 5 -16.90 -25.38 12.99
CA ALA A 5 -18.36 -25.56 12.94
C ALA A 5 -19.06 -24.35 12.29
N ASN A 6 -18.50 -23.15 12.44
CA ASN A 6 -18.95 -21.96 11.73
C ASN A 6 -18.29 -21.89 10.34
N ARG A 7 -18.84 -22.56 9.36
CA ARG A 7 -18.30 -22.64 7.98
C ARG A 7 -18.06 -21.26 7.35
N ARG A 8 -18.96 -20.29 7.60
CA ARG A 8 -18.83 -18.93 7.04
C ARG A 8 -17.63 -18.23 7.65
N GLY A 9 -17.48 -18.23 8.96
CA GLY A 9 -16.34 -17.61 9.65
C GLY A 9 -15.02 -18.30 9.28
N TYR A 10 -15.01 -19.62 9.15
CA TYR A 10 -13.85 -20.39 8.77
C TYR A 10 -13.35 -19.99 7.36
N TRP A 11 -14.22 -19.99 6.36
CA TRP A 11 -13.85 -19.64 5.00
C TRP A 11 -13.47 -18.16 4.86
N SER A 12 -14.20 -17.25 5.51
CA SER A 12 -13.87 -15.81 5.51
C SER A 12 -12.47 -15.55 6.07
N PHE A 13 -12.11 -16.24 7.16
CA PHE A 13 -10.77 -16.12 7.75
C PHE A 13 -9.68 -16.57 6.79
N TRP A 14 -9.85 -17.75 6.15
CA TRP A 14 -8.84 -18.26 5.23
C TRP A 14 -8.71 -17.43 3.95
N ILE A 15 -9.83 -16.94 3.41
CA ILE A 15 -9.82 -16.03 2.25
C ILE A 15 -9.09 -14.75 2.62
N PHE A 16 -9.43 -14.15 3.76
CA PHE A 16 -8.76 -12.93 4.23
C PHE A 16 -7.26 -13.15 4.44
N LEU A 17 -6.89 -14.25 5.11
CA LEU A 17 -5.50 -14.60 5.37
C LEU A 17 -4.73 -14.81 4.06
N PHE A 18 -5.33 -15.52 3.10
CA PHE A 18 -4.72 -15.73 1.78
C PHE A 18 -4.51 -14.41 1.05
N LEU A 19 -5.52 -13.54 1.00
CA LEU A 19 -5.41 -12.22 0.38
C LEU A 19 -4.35 -11.36 1.06
N PHE A 20 -4.31 -11.38 2.39
CA PHE A 20 -3.29 -10.66 3.14
C PHE A 20 -1.88 -11.18 2.85
N CYS A 21 -1.68 -12.51 2.88
CA CYS A 21 -0.39 -13.11 2.52
C CYS A 21 0.02 -12.75 1.08
N LEU A 22 -0.93 -12.74 0.15
CA LEU A 22 -0.67 -12.33 -1.23
C LEU A 22 -0.19 -10.87 -1.30
N THR A 23 -0.80 -9.97 -0.52
CA THR A 23 -0.40 -8.55 -0.51
C THR A 23 0.92 -8.29 0.20
N LEU A 24 1.44 -9.20 1.03
CA LEU A 24 2.80 -9.10 1.56
C LEU A 24 3.85 -9.14 0.45
N PHE A 25 3.53 -9.84 -0.65
CA PHE A 25 4.37 -9.92 -1.84
C PHE A 25 3.97 -8.89 -2.92
N ALA A 26 3.37 -7.76 -2.51
CA ALA A 26 2.91 -6.73 -3.43
C ALA A 26 4.00 -6.23 -4.39
N GLU A 27 5.26 -6.14 -3.94
CA GLU A 27 6.40 -5.73 -4.76
C GLU A 27 6.66 -6.65 -5.97
N PHE A 28 6.27 -7.92 -5.86
CA PHE A 28 6.38 -8.89 -6.96
C PHE A 28 5.15 -8.92 -7.87
N LEU A 29 4.03 -8.39 -7.40
CA LEU A 29 2.77 -8.33 -8.13
C LEU A 29 2.59 -7.00 -8.86
N CYS A 30 2.95 -5.91 -8.20
CA CYS A 30 2.72 -4.53 -8.64
C CYS A 30 3.98 -3.70 -8.35
N ASN A 31 4.72 -3.33 -9.38
CA ASN A 31 5.91 -2.49 -9.23
C ASN A 31 6.18 -1.76 -10.55
N ASP A 32 6.73 -0.56 -10.45
CA ASP A 32 7.23 0.21 -11.59
C ASP A 32 8.68 -0.14 -11.98
N LYS A 33 9.27 -1.09 -11.25
CA LYS A 33 10.60 -1.65 -11.52
C LYS A 33 10.50 -3.10 -11.96
N PRO A 34 11.33 -3.56 -12.89
CA PRO A 34 11.40 -4.96 -13.24
C PRO A 34 11.92 -5.80 -12.06
N LEU A 35 11.41 -7.04 -11.97
CA LEU A 35 11.83 -8.01 -10.95
C LEU A 35 13.29 -8.44 -11.17
N TYR A 36 13.66 -8.55 -12.42
CA TYR A 36 14.97 -9.01 -12.84
C TYR A 36 15.35 -8.36 -14.17
N VAL A 37 16.60 -7.94 -14.32
CA VAL A 37 17.18 -7.40 -15.55
C VAL A 37 18.49 -8.13 -15.82
N GLN A 38 18.61 -8.68 -17.02
CA GLN A 38 19.88 -9.11 -17.58
C GLN A 38 20.33 -8.04 -18.58
N TYR A 39 21.51 -7.45 -18.37
CA TYR A 39 22.06 -6.41 -19.24
C TYR A 39 23.55 -6.62 -19.42
N LYS A 40 24.00 -6.69 -20.67
CA LYS A 40 25.41 -6.92 -21.05
C LYS A 40 26.07 -8.08 -20.30
N GLY A 41 25.30 -9.18 -20.07
CA GLY A 41 25.79 -10.38 -19.39
C GLY A 41 25.83 -10.29 -17.85
N GLN A 42 25.44 -9.16 -17.27
CA GLN A 42 25.30 -8.99 -15.83
C GLN A 42 23.83 -9.10 -15.38
N HIS A 43 23.62 -9.47 -14.11
CA HIS A 43 22.31 -9.73 -13.51
C HIS A 43 22.00 -8.66 -12.48
N TYR A 44 20.83 -8.04 -12.59
CA TYR A 44 20.36 -6.96 -11.71
C TYR A 44 18.99 -7.31 -11.14
N PHE A 45 18.74 -6.90 -9.91
CA PHE A 45 17.48 -7.10 -9.20
C PHE A 45 16.91 -5.76 -8.72
N PRO A 46 16.27 -4.98 -9.60
CA PRO A 46 15.79 -3.63 -9.30
C PRO A 46 14.76 -3.53 -8.18
N VAL A 47 14.02 -4.61 -7.93
CA VAL A 47 13.06 -4.68 -6.82
C VAL A 47 13.75 -4.53 -5.45
N PHE A 48 14.98 -5.05 -5.30
CA PHE A 48 15.70 -5.05 -4.03
C PHE A 48 16.72 -3.93 -3.92
N VAL A 49 17.32 -3.53 -5.05
CA VAL A 49 18.44 -2.59 -5.09
C VAL A 49 18.18 -1.50 -6.10
N ASN A 50 18.35 -0.25 -5.69
CA ASN A 50 18.30 0.88 -6.62
C ASN A 50 19.67 0.99 -7.33
N TYR A 51 19.63 0.91 -8.65
CA TYR A 51 20.82 1.11 -9.47
C TYR A 51 20.82 2.51 -10.08
N PRO A 52 21.98 3.17 -10.20
CA PRO A 52 22.08 4.44 -10.92
C PRO A 52 21.86 4.19 -12.41
N GLU A 53 21.29 5.16 -13.09
CA GLU A 53 20.96 5.06 -14.51
C GLU A 53 22.22 4.95 -15.40
N GLU A 54 23.37 5.41 -14.90
CA GLU A 54 24.67 5.27 -15.55
C GLU A 54 25.01 3.82 -15.94
N VAL A 55 24.53 2.84 -15.15
CA VAL A 55 24.69 1.40 -15.44
C VAL A 55 24.04 1.03 -16.76
N PHE A 56 22.94 1.69 -17.13
CA PHE A 56 22.15 1.45 -18.33
C PHE A 56 22.34 2.53 -19.41
N GLY A 57 23.31 3.44 -19.20
CA GLY A 57 23.67 4.47 -20.18
C GLY A 57 22.94 5.80 -20.02
N GLY A 58 22.24 6.02 -18.90
CA GLY A 58 21.59 7.29 -18.58
C GLY A 58 22.38 8.17 -17.62
N PHE A 59 21.73 9.15 -17.01
CA PHE A 59 22.39 10.19 -16.20
C PHE A 59 21.77 10.40 -14.81
N LEU A 60 20.63 9.76 -14.51
CA LEU A 60 19.92 9.94 -13.24
C LEU A 60 20.56 9.12 -12.11
N ALA A 61 20.42 9.62 -10.89
CA ALA A 61 20.92 8.93 -9.69
C ALA A 61 20.17 7.62 -9.39
N VAL A 62 18.93 7.48 -9.85
CA VAL A 62 18.11 6.26 -9.77
C VAL A 62 17.51 6.00 -11.14
N THR A 63 17.60 4.75 -11.60
CA THR A 63 17.10 4.35 -12.91
C THR A 63 15.59 4.41 -12.98
N ASP A 64 15.04 5.13 -13.95
CA ASP A 64 13.66 5.00 -14.39
C ASP A 64 13.57 3.94 -15.50
N TYR A 65 13.16 2.73 -15.13
CA TYR A 65 13.04 1.60 -16.06
C TYR A 65 11.88 1.76 -17.04
N ARG A 66 10.99 2.75 -16.83
CA ARG A 66 9.87 3.07 -17.71
C ARG A 66 10.23 4.11 -18.76
N ASP A 67 11.34 4.80 -18.60
CA ASP A 67 11.86 5.69 -19.62
C ASP A 67 12.08 4.90 -20.92
N PRO A 68 11.51 5.34 -22.07
CA PRO A 68 11.66 4.65 -23.34
C PRO A 68 13.11 4.41 -23.74
N VAL A 69 14.01 5.37 -23.46
CA VAL A 69 15.43 5.27 -23.82
C VAL A 69 16.11 4.13 -23.04
N ILE A 70 15.87 4.05 -21.74
CA ILE A 70 16.43 3.00 -20.88
C ILE A 70 15.80 1.65 -21.18
N SER A 71 14.48 1.60 -21.37
CA SER A 71 13.76 0.37 -21.72
C SER A 71 14.25 -0.21 -23.05
N ASP A 72 14.45 0.61 -24.06
CA ASP A 72 14.97 0.21 -25.37
C ASP A 72 16.42 -0.28 -25.27
N GLU A 73 17.27 0.42 -24.50
CA GLU A 73 18.67 0.04 -24.31
C GLU A 73 18.76 -1.32 -23.59
N ILE A 74 17.95 -1.56 -22.56
CA ILE A 74 17.90 -2.86 -21.87
C ILE A 74 17.40 -3.96 -22.83
N THR A 75 16.39 -3.67 -23.64
CA THR A 75 15.80 -4.66 -24.56
C THR A 75 16.78 -5.01 -25.70
N ARG A 76 17.60 -4.06 -26.18
CA ARG A 76 18.63 -4.32 -27.20
C ARG A 76 19.78 -5.16 -26.70
N ASN A 77 20.20 -5.01 -25.45
CA ASN A 77 21.41 -5.61 -24.89
C ASN A 77 21.12 -6.67 -23.82
N GLY A 78 19.85 -7.05 -23.66
CA GLY A 78 19.43 -8.02 -22.65
C GLY A 78 17.92 -8.23 -22.61
N PHE A 79 17.41 -8.51 -21.43
CA PHE A 79 15.96 -8.59 -21.22
C PHE A 79 15.57 -8.18 -19.79
N ALA A 80 14.32 -7.75 -19.60
CA ALA A 80 13.74 -7.41 -18.32
C ALA A 80 12.49 -8.24 -18.02
N LEU A 81 12.42 -8.84 -16.82
CA LEU A 81 11.25 -9.54 -16.33
C LEU A 81 10.42 -8.58 -15.46
N TRP A 82 9.25 -8.22 -15.96
CA TRP A 82 8.35 -7.31 -15.27
C TRP A 82 7.33 -8.04 -14.39
N PRO A 83 6.84 -7.40 -13.31
CA PRO A 83 5.68 -7.90 -12.58
C PRO A 83 4.40 -7.86 -13.46
N PRO A 84 3.36 -8.62 -13.10
CA PRO A 84 2.08 -8.63 -13.83
C PRO A 84 1.42 -7.24 -13.95
N ILE A 85 1.60 -6.39 -12.94
CA ILE A 85 1.11 -5.00 -12.90
C ILE A 85 2.34 -4.10 -12.85
N ARG A 86 2.57 -3.35 -13.94
CA ARG A 86 3.76 -2.49 -14.10
C ARG A 86 3.61 -1.10 -13.47
N PHE A 87 2.87 -1.02 -12.37
CA PHE A 87 2.59 0.22 -11.65
C PHE A 87 2.84 0.03 -10.16
N ALA A 88 3.55 0.97 -9.55
CA ALA A 88 3.58 1.16 -8.10
C ALA A 88 2.37 2.00 -7.67
N PRO A 89 2.02 2.08 -6.37
CA PRO A 89 0.83 2.79 -5.90
C PRO A 89 0.85 4.30 -6.18
N ASN A 90 2.03 4.86 -6.41
CA ASN A 90 2.22 6.29 -6.69
C ASN A 90 2.60 6.58 -8.15
N THR A 91 2.81 5.56 -8.96
CA THR A 91 3.20 5.71 -10.36
C THR A 91 2.02 6.24 -11.17
N ILE A 92 2.24 7.37 -11.84
CA ILE A 92 1.24 8.00 -12.73
C ILE A 92 1.41 7.39 -14.12
N ASN A 93 0.31 6.92 -14.69
CA ASN A 93 0.29 6.51 -16.09
C ASN A 93 0.09 7.75 -16.97
N LEU A 94 1.15 8.15 -17.69
CA LEU A 94 1.12 9.29 -18.60
C LEU A 94 0.59 8.92 -20.00
N ASP A 95 0.44 7.63 -20.29
CA ASP A 95 0.06 7.10 -21.61
C ASP A 95 -1.38 6.61 -21.65
N LEU A 96 -2.24 7.31 -20.95
CA LEU A 96 -3.68 7.01 -20.95
C LEU A 96 -4.30 7.36 -22.31
N ALA A 97 -5.13 6.45 -22.82
CA ALA A 97 -5.90 6.69 -24.07
C ALA A 97 -7.05 7.68 -23.86
N VAL A 98 -7.49 7.87 -22.61
CA VAL A 98 -8.52 8.85 -22.21
C VAL A 98 -8.04 9.61 -20.97
N PRO A 99 -8.53 10.84 -20.73
CA PRO A 99 -8.18 11.59 -19.52
C PRO A 99 -8.53 10.81 -18.25
N ALA A 100 -7.71 11.01 -17.19
CA ALA A 100 -8.02 10.45 -15.87
C ALA A 100 -9.27 11.13 -15.26
N PRO A 101 -10.11 10.35 -14.54
CA PRO A 101 -10.01 8.93 -14.26
C PRO A 101 -10.37 8.06 -15.48
N ALA A 102 -9.48 7.14 -15.85
CA ALA A 102 -9.69 6.26 -17.00
C ALA A 102 -10.34 4.94 -16.57
N PRO A 103 -11.29 4.41 -17.37
CA PRO A 103 -11.88 3.10 -17.11
C PRO A 103 -10.83 1.98 -17.31
N PRO A 104 -11.13 0.74 -16.87
CA PRO A 104 -10.29 -0.43 -17.15
C PRO A 104 -9.93 -0.53 -18.64
N THR A 105 -8.67 -0.83 -18.93
CA THR A 105 -8.15 -0.86 -20.31
C THR A 105 -8.93 -1.82 -21.22
N PHE A 106 -9.45 -2.94 -20.68
CA PHE A 106 -10.23 -3.91 -21.44
C PHE A 106 -11.64 -3.42 -21.84
N LEU A 107 -12.12 -2.32 -21.26
CA LEU A 107 -13.40 -1.66 -21.62
C LEU A 107 -13.22 -0.59 -22.69
N LEU A 108 -11.99 -0.21 -23.02
CA LEU A 108 -11.71 0.79 -24.04
C LEU A 108 -11.92 0.21 -25.44
N ARG A 109 -12.42 1.04 -26.33
CA ARG A 109 -12.57 0.68 -27.76
C ARG A 109 -11.23 0.81 -28.46
N GLU A 110 -10.95 -0.08 -29.40
CA GLU A 110 -9.73 -0.07 -30.22
C GLU A 110 -9.46 1.29 -30.89
N GLU A 111 -10.52 1.99 -31.35
CA GLU A 111 -10.43 3.30 -31.99
C GLU A 111 -9.82 4.38 -31.08
N ILE A 112 -10.05 4.27 -29.76
CA ILE A 112 -9.54 5.21 -28.77
C ILE A 112 -8.08 4.90 -28.43
N CYS A 113 -7.72 3.63 -28.42
CA CYS A 113 -6.37 3.19 -28.08
C CYS A 113 -5.36 3.39 -29.22
N LYS A 114 -5.78 3.23 -30.47
CA LYS A 114 -4.91 3.30 -31.66
C LYS A 114 -3.99 4.51 -31.70
N PRO A 115 -4.48 5.76 -31.52
CA PRO A 115 -3.61 6.95 -31.63
C PRO A 115 -2.50 6.99 -30.61
N VAL A 116 -2.71 6.38 -29.43
CA VAL A 116 -1.71 6.33 -28.35
C VAL A 116 -0.76 5.15 -28.55
N ALA A 117 -1.27 4.00 -28.97
CA ALA A 117 -0.50 2.82 -29.28
C ALA A 117 0.47 3.06 -30.46
N GLU A 118 0.00 3.71 -31.52
CA GLU A 118 0.81 4.04 -32.72
C GLU A 118 2.02 4.93 -32.39
N LYS A 119 1.88 5.87 -31.45
CA LYS A 119 3.01 6.69 -30.96
C LYS A 119 4.12 5.86 -30.34
N LYS A 120 3.81 4.66 -29.82
CA LYS A 120 4.73 3.71 -29.20
C LYS A 120 5.09 2.53 -30.12
N GLY A 121 4.71 2.58 -31.38
CA GLY A 121 4.95 1.49 -32.33
C GLY A 121 4.02 0.29 -32.18
N GLY A 122 2.95 0.42 -31.40
CA GLY A 122 1.89 -0.58 -31.23
C GLY A 122 0.72 -0.39 -32.19
N GLN A 123 -0.27 -1.30 -32.16
CA GLN A 123 -1.40 -1.32 -33.09
C GLN A 123 -2.76 -1.13 -32.42
N GLY A 124 -2.87 -1.27 -31.10
CA GLY A 124 -4.15 -1.19 -30.42
C GLY A 124 -4.06 -1.21 -28.89
N CYS A 125 -5.21 -1.44 -28.23
CA CYS A 125 -5.32 -1.41 -26.77
C CYS A 125 -4.41 -2.44 -26.07
N ARG A 126 -4.05 -3.54 -26.75
CA ARG A 126 -3.20 -4.58 -26.18
C ARG A 126 -1.75 -4.17 -26.01
N ASP A 127 -1.31 -3.18 -26.76
CA ASP A 127 0.06 -2.68 -26.75
C ASP A 127 0.25 -1.54 -25.74
N LEU A 128 -0.85 -1.09 -25.12
CA LEU A 128 -0.83 -0.15 -24.02
C LEU A 128 -0.57 -0.87 -22.69
N GLU A 129 -0.05 -0.15 -21.73
CA GLU A 129 0.07 -0.66 -20.38
C GLU A 129 -1.31 -0.85 -19.73
N TRP A 130 -1.57 -2.07 -19.20
CA TRP A 130 -2.87 -2.45 -18.67
C TRP A 130 -3.14 -1.89 -17.29
N ASN A 131 -4.18 -1.07 -17.20
CA ASN A 131 -4.82 -0.70 -15.95
C ASN A 131 -6.05 -1.59 -15.74
N TRP A 132 -5.91 -2.67 -14.95
CA TRP A 132 -6.96 -3.69 -14.76
C TRP A 132 -8.25 -3.16 -14.17
N LEU A 133 -8.17 -2.25 -13.20
CA LEU A 133 -9.31 -1.59 -12.58
C LEU A 133 -9.43 -0.10 -12.99
N GLY A 134 -8.70 0.29 -14.02
CA GLY A 134 -8.62 1.69 -14.43
C GLY A 134 -7.68 2.52 -13.56
N THR A 135 -7.80 3.84 -13.67
CA THR A 135 -7.00 4.80 -12.93
C THR A 135 -7.84 5.70 -12.04
N ASP A 136 -7.21 6.28 -11.01
CA ASP A 136 -7.81 7.34 -10.22
C ASP A 136 -7.76 8.69 -10.96
N ASP A 137 -8.23 9.74 -10.30
CA ASP A 137 -8.20 11.13 -10.78
C ASP A 137 -6.80 11.67 -11.06
N GLY A 138 -5.79 11.11 -10.41
CA GLY A 138 -4.37 11.43 -10.63
C GLY A 138 -3.67 10.55 -11.67
N GLY A 139 -4.39 9.67 -12.39
CA GLY A 139 -3.80 8.75 -13.37
C GLY A 139 -3.02 7.57 -12.79
N ARG A 140 -3.21 7.27 -11.49
CA ARG A 140 -2.54 6.16 -10.81
C ARG A 140 -3.38 4.89 -10.91
N ASP A 141 -2.73 3.73 -11.04
CA ASP A 141 -3.41 2.44 -11.16
C ASP A 141 -4.18 2.08 -9.89
N VAL A 142 -5.50 1.85 -10.03
CA VAL A 142 -6.39 1.54 -8.90
C VAL A 142 -6.06 0.20 -8.29
N LEU A 143 -5.73 -0.84 -9.10
CA LEU A 143 -5.44 -2.18 -8.59
C LEU A 143 -4.15 -2.20 -7.76
N ALA A 144 -3.09 -1.54 -8.23
CA ALA A 144 -1.86 -1.38 -7.48
C ALA A 144 -2.11 -0.69 -6.13
N ARG A 145 -2.90 0.40 -6.14
CA ARG A 145 -3.27 1.12 -4.91
C ARG A 145 -4.09 0.28 -3.95
N VAL A 146 -5.02 -0.54 -4.43
CA VAL A 146 -5.82 -1.43 -3.59
C VAL A 146 -4.93 -2.50 -2.93
N ILE A 147 -4.00 -3.11 -3.67
CA ILE A 147 -3.12 -4.16 -3.14
C ILE A 147 -2.21 -3.59 -2.05
N TYR A 148 -1.55 -2.47 -2.31
CA TYR A 148 -0.69 -1.81 -1.32
C TYR A 148 -1.48 -1.22 -0.15
N GLY A 149 -2.64 -0.61 -0.42
CA GLY A 149 -3.52 -0.06 0.60
C GLY A 149 -4.06 -1.13 1.55
N PHE A 150 -4.44 -2.30 1.03
CA PHE A 150 -4.88 -3.42 1.84
C PHE A 150 -3.76 -3.91 2.78
N ARG A 151 -2.53 -4.08 2.28
CA ARG A 151 -1.36 -4.44 3.09
C ARG A 151 -1.15 -3.46 4.23
N ILE A 152 -1.07 -2.17 3.91
CA ILE A 152 -0.83 -1.11 4.90
C ILE A 152 -1.96 -1.07 5.93
N SER A 153 -3.23 -1.16 5.50
CA SER A 153 -4.38 -1.12 6.40
C SER A 153 -4.42 -2.29 7.37
N VAL A 154 -4.12 -3.51 6.90
CA VAL A 154 -4.09 -4.70 7.77
C VAL A 154 -2.92 -4.62 8.75
N LEU A 155 -1.72 -4.27 8.28
CA LEU A 155 -0.56 -4.10 9.17
C LEU A 155 -0.80 -3.02 10.22
N PHE A 156 -1.40 -1.91 9.82
CA PHE A 156 -1.77 -0.83 10.72
C PHE A 156 -2.76 -1.29 11.78
N GLY A 157 -3.83 -1.96 11.38
CA GLY A 157 -4.85 -2.49 12.29
C GLY A 157 -4.28 -3.52 13.28
N LEU A 158 -3.42 -4.44 12.80
CA LEU A 158 -2.75 -5.42 13.64
C LEU A 158 -1.78 -4.77 14.63
N ALA A 159 -0.99 -3.80 14.19
CA ALA A 159 -0.07 -3.06 15.04
C ALA A 159 -0.83 -2.27 16.11
N LEU A 160 -1.86 -1.53 15.70
CA LEU A 160 -2.72 -0.76 16.61
C LEU A 160 -3.41 -1.67 17.63
N ALA A 161 -4.04 -2.75 17.19
CA ALA A 161 -4.73 -3.68 18.08
C ALA A 161 -3.75 -4.39 19.03
N GLY A 162 -2.60 -4.86 18.54
CA GLY A 162 -1.60 -5.54 19.35
C GLY A 162 -1.01 -4.64 20.43
N ILE A 163 -0.53 -3.45 20.06
CA ILE A 163 0.10 -2.53 21.00
C ILE A 163 -0.93 -1.97 22.00
N SER A 164 -2.13 -1.55 21.51
CA SER A 164 -3.18 -1.04 22.40
C SER A 164 -3.67 -2.11 23.38
N SER A 165 -3.70 -3.40 22.97
CA SER A 165 -4.07 -4.50 23.85
C SER A 165 -3.04 -4.67 24.98
N VAL A 166 -1.76 -4.63 24.68
CA VAL A 166 -0.70 -4.72 25.71
C VAL A 166 -0.82 -3.56 26.70
N ILE A 167 -0.97 -2.33 26.21
CA ILE A 167 -1.09 -1.14 27.06
C ILE A 167 -2.39 -1.20 27.88
N GLY A 168 -3.52 -1.53 27.25
CA GLY A 168 -4.81 -1.60 27.92
C GLY A 168 -4.88 -2.67 28.99
N ILE A 169 -4.36 -3.87 28.72
CA ILE A 169 -4.29 -4.97 29.70
C ILE A 169 -3.37 -4.57 30.87
N ALA A 170 -2.21 -3.98 30.58
CA ALA A 170 -1.29 -3.55 31.65
C ALA A 170 -1.93 -2.47 32.53
N ALA A 171 -2.56 -1.45 31.93
CA ALA A 171 -3.25 -0.39 32.66
C ALA A 171 -4.44 -0.93 33.47
N GLY A 172 -5.28 -1.79 32.88
CA GLY A 172 -6.41 -2.42 33.56
C GLY A 172 -5.96 -3.35 34.69
N ALA A 173 -4.87 -4.11 34.49
CA ALA A 173 -4.30 -4.97 35.54
C ALA A 173 -3.78 -4.16 36.73
N VAL A 174 -3.09 -3.04 36.48
CA VAL A 174 -2.65 -2.12 37.55
C VAL A 174 -3.84 -1.56 38.30
N GLN A 175 -4.86 -1.09 37.59
CA GLN A 175 -6.07 -0.53 38.16
C GLN A 175 -6.82 -1.56 39.02
N GLY A 176 -7.00 -2.79 38.54
CA GLY A 176 -7.67 -3.87 39.25
C GLY A 176 -6.86 -4.40 40.43
N TYR A 177 -5.51 -4.49 40.31
CA TYR A 177 -4.66 -5.00 41.38
C TYR A 177 -4.57 -4.07 42.59
N PHE A 178 -4.35 -2.77 42.34
CA PHE A 178 -4.20 -1.80 43.43
C PHE A 178 -5.55 -1.29 43.99
N GLY A 179 -6.57 -1.24 43.15
CA GLY A 179 -7.92 -0.80 43.52
C GLY A 179 -7.99 0.56 44.23
N GLY A 180 -9.11 0.82 44.90
CA GLY A 180 -9.27 1.96 45.80
C GLY A 180 -8.98 3.32 45.17
N ARG A 181 -8.00 4.07 45.74
CA ARG A 181 -7.66 5.41 45.26
C ARG A 181 -7.01 5.42 43.86
N ILE A 182 -6.21 4.41 43.55
CA ILE A 182 -5.54 4.29 42.25
C ILE A 182 -6.58 4.08 41.15
N ASP A 183 -7.52 3.19 41.36
CA ASP A 183 -8.63 2.94 40.46
C ASP A 183 -9.44 4.23 40.20
N LEU A 184 -9.77 4.95 41.29
CA LEU A 184 -10.55 6.19 41.20
C LEU A 184 -9.83 7.30 40.42
N TYR A 185 -8.51 7.46 40.62
CA TYR A 185 -7.70 8.43 39.86
C TYR A 185 -7.57 8.05 38.39
N MET A 186 -7.34 6.76 38.13
CA MET A 186 -7.23 6.25 36.74
C MET A 186 -8.52 6.42 35.98
N GLN A 187 -9.68 6.11 36.61
CA GLN A 187 -11.00 6.33 35.99
C GLN A 187 -11.21 7.82 35.65
N ARG A 188 -10.89 8.75 36.55
CA ARG A 188 -11.03 10.18 36.27
C ARG A 188 -10.08 10.65 35.16
N PHE A 189 -8.87 10.11 35.14
CA PHE A 189 -7.95 10.39 34.04
C PHE A 189 -8.50 9.88 32.70
N ILE A 190 -9.01 8.66 32.64
CA ILE A 190 -9.59 8.07 31.45
C ILE A 190 -10.82 8.87 30.98
N GLU A 191 -11.70 9.30 31.89
CA GLU A 191 -12.87 10.11 31.55
C GLU A 191 -12.45 11.44 30.89
N ILE A 192 -11.49 12.17 31.49
CA ILE A 192 -10.99 13.43 30.94
C ILE A 192 -10.30 13.19 29.60
N TRP A 193 -9.47 12.14 29.50
CA TRP A 193 -8.73 11.80 28.29
C TRP A 193 -9.65 11.44 27.13
N SER A 194 -10.70 10.66 27.42
CA SER A 194 -11.71 10.22 26.42
C SER A 194 -12.59 11.38 25.94
N ALA A 195 -12.70 12.44 26.71
CA ALA A 195 -13.46 13.63 26.32
C ALA A 195 -12.80 14.42 25.17
N ILE A 196 -11.52 14.16 24.90
CA ILE A 196 -10.79 14.80 23.79
C ILE A 196 -11.29 14.21 22.47
N PRO A 197 -11.85 15.02 21.55
CA PRO A 197 -12.33 14.51 20.27
C PRO A 197 -11.15 14.18 19.35
N THR A 198 -10.83 12.90 19.21
CA THR A 198 -9.67 12.38 18.47
C THR A 198 -9.60 12.90 17.03
N LEU A 199 -10.75 13.03 16.36
CA LEU A 199 -10.79 13.53 14.98
C LEU A 199 -10.29 14.97 14.86
N TYR A 200 -10.66 15.86 15.80
CA TYR A 200 -10.15 17.23 15.81
C TYR A 200 -8.66 17.29 16.09
N LEU A 201 -8.18 16.43 17.00
CA LEU A 201 -6.74 16.33 17.28
C LEU A 201 -5.98 15.88 16.03
N LEU A 202 -6.47 14.85 15.31
CA LEU A 202 -5.87 14.41 14.06
C LEU A 202 -5.82 15.51 13.01
N MET A 203 -6.93 16.28 12.87
CA MET A 203 -7.00 17.39 11.91
C MET A 203 -6.01 18.50 12.26
N ILE A 204 -5.86 18.83 13.53
CA ILE A 204 -4.89 19.84 13.99
C ILE A 204 -3.46 19.34 13.74
N LEU A 205 -3.14 18.12 14.13
CA LEU A 205 -1.79 17.56 14.00
C LEU A 205 -1.37 17.35 12.55
N SER A 206 -2.30 17.05 11.64
CA SER A 206 -2.01 16.92 10.21
C SER A 206 -1.52 18.22 9.56
N ASN A 207 -1.75 19.37 10.17
CA ASN A 207 -1.19 20.65 9.70
C ASN A 207 0.26 20.87 10.15
N PHE A 208 0.72 20.19 11.20
CA PHE A 208 2.07 20.33 11.73
C PHE A 208 3.01 19.20 11.28
N PHE A 209 2.47 18.04 11.02
CA PHE A 209 3.22 16.84 10.67
C PHE A 209 2.70 16.25 9.35
N GLU A 210 3.60 15.90 8.46
CA GLU A 210 3.24 15.11 7.26
C GLU A 210 2.63 13.77 7.67
N PRO A 211 1.47 13.40 7.13
CA PRO A 211 0.82 12.15 7.46
C PRO A 211 1.72 10.95 7.14
N SER A 212 2.19 10.27 8.17
CA SER A 212 2.97 9.04 8.04
C SER A 212 2.33 7.91 8.83
N PHE A 213 2.65 6.66 8.43
CA PHE A 213 2.18 5.47 9.13
C PHE A 213 2.44 5.53 10.64
N PHE A 214 3.67 5.90 11.05
CA PHE A 214 4.07 5.91 12.44
C PHE A 214 3.41 7.04 13.24
N ILE A 215 3.26 8.22 12.66
CA ILE A 215 2.61 9.36 13.32
C ILE A 215 1.13 9.04 13.58
N LEU A 216 0.43 8.52 12.56
CA LEU A 216 -0.97 8.10 12.71
C LEU A 216 -1.13 6.98 13.74
N LEU A 217 -0.25 5.98 13.71
CA LEU A 217 -0.25 4.88 14.67
C LEU A 217 -0.07 5.40 16.11
N PHE A 218 0.91 6.28 16.32
CA PHE A 218 1.18 6.86 17.63
C PHE A 218 -0.02 7.65 18.16
N ILE A 219 -0.61 8.53 17.34
CA ILE A 219 -1.75 9.34 17.75
C ILE A 219 -2.95 8.45 18.11
N LEU A 220 -3.25 7.43 17.28
CA LEU A 220 -4.36 6.54 17.57
C LEU A 220 -4.09 5.63 18.78
N LEU A 221 -2.85 5.25 19.03
CA LEU A 221 -2.46 4.50 20.22
C LEU A 221 -2.72 5.30 21.52
N LEU A 222 -2.57 6.62 21.51
CA LEU A 222 -2.86 7.46 22.68
C LEU A 222 -4.31 7.33 23.16
N PHE A 223 -5.24 6.92 22.31
CA PHE A 223 -6.68 6.84 22.63
C PHE A 223 -7.23 5.40 22.61
N SER A 224 -6.67 4.51 21.79
CA SER A 224 -7.24 3.18 21.54
C SER A 224 -7.17 2.23 22.76
N TRP A 225 -6.16 2.36 23.63
CA TRP A 225 -5.99 1.53 24.83
C TRP A 225 -7.09 1.75 25.88
N VAL A 226 -7.71 2.95 25.88
CA VAL A 226 -8.72 3.34 26.86
C VAL A 226 -9.96 2.46 26.78
N SER A 227 -10.42 2.15 25.56
CA SER A 227 -11.61 1.30 25.35
C SER A 227 -11.43 -0.11 25.91
N LEU A 228 -10.19 -0.62 25.92
CA LEU A 228 -9.87 -1.93 26.48
C LEU A 228 -9.89 -1.91 28.02
N VAL A 229 -9.36 -0.85 28.64
CA VAL A 229 -9.41 -0.71 30.12
C VAL A 229 -10.85 -0.66 30.61
N LEU A 230 -11.75 0.04 29.89
CA LEU A 230 -13.16 0.14 30.27
C LEU A 230 -13.93 -1.18 30.08
N SER A 231 -13.40 -2.14 29.32
CA SER A 231 -14.01 -3.44 29.06
C SER A 231 -13.50 -4.57 29.97
N LEU A 232 -12.45 -4.33 30.72
CA LEU A 232 -11.86 -5.26 31.72
C LEU A 232 -12.44 -5.05 33.11
#